data_31d8a24bd2047330b738e61cb21ad4f6
#
_entry.id   31d8a24bd2047330b738e61cb21ad4f6
#
_cell.length_a   1.000
_cell.length_b   1.000
_cell.length_c   1.000
_cell.angle_alpha   90.00
_cell.angle_beta   90.00
_cell.angle_gamma   90.00
#
_symmetry.space_group_name_H-M   'P 1'
#
loop_
_entity.id
_entity.type
_entity.pdbx_description
1 polymer ?
#
loop_
_entity_poly.entity_id
_entity_poly.type
_entity_poly.pdbx_seq_one_letter_code
_entity_poly.pdbx_strand_id
1 'polypeptide(L)'
;MANRITVQEIQDFLNKHPDITGIDMLVPDANGVFRGKRIGRETAHKLADDGIRLPFSTYLLDTTGQNCTTIPYGSQDGDPDYACFGISGTLQMVPWAARPTGQVIASMFDDEGNPFFGDPRHILKTAMQPLTDMGLTPVVAVELEFYLLDKELTPGGRAQQATPPRLA
;
A
#
# COMPACT_ATOMS: atom_id res chain seq x y z
N MET A 1 11.30 4.18 -14.03
CA MET A 1 9.90 3.80 -13.79
C MET A 1 9.90 2.84 -12.61
N ALA A 2 8.88 2.89 -11.73
CA ALA A 2 8.68 1.78 -10.80
C ALA A 2 8.50 0.52 -11.64
N ASN A 3 9.21 -0.55 -11.29
CA ASN A 3 9.13 -1.80 -12.05
C ASN A 3 7.75 -2.41 -11.76
N ARG A 4 6.85 -2.42 -12.74
CA ARG A 4 5.52 -3.03 -12.57
C ARG A 4 5.69 -4.53 -12.36
N ILE A 5 4.85 -5.10 -11.51
CA ILE A 5 4.78 -6.56 -11.35
C ILE A 5 4.44 -7.22 -12.68
N THR A 6 4.93 -8.42 -12.90
CA THR A 6 4.59 -9.20 -14.09
C THR A 6 3.54 -10.26 -13.77
N VAL A 7 2.80 -10.72 -14.79
CA VAL A 7 1.87 -11.85 -14.66
C VAL A 7 2.61 -13.08 -14.16
N GLN A 8 3.84 -13.31 -14.62
CA GLN A 8 4.66 -14.45 -14.20
C GLN A 8 4.98 -14.39 -12.70
N GLU A 9 5.37 -13.21 -12.18
CA GLU A 9 5.63 -13.03 -10.74
C GLU A 9 4.40 -13.35 -9.89
N ILE A 10 3.20 -12.91 -10.33
CA ILE A 10 1.94 -13.22 -9.67
C ILE A 10 1.65 -14.72 -9.71
N GLN A 11 1.84 -15.35 -10.86
CA GLN A 11 1.59 -16.76 -11.04
C GLN A 11 2.51 -17.63 -10.16
N ASP A 12 3.81 -17.28 -10.12
CA ASP A 12 4.80 -17.98 -9.30
C ASP A 12 4.47 -17.87 -7.82
N PHE A 13 4.05 -16.69 -7.38
CA PHE A 13 3.61 -16.45 -6.02
C PHE A 13 2.36 -17.30 -5.68
N LEU A 14 1.35 -17.29 -6.55
CA LEU A 14 0.12 -18.05 -6.33
C LEU A 14 0.35 -19.57 -6.36
N ASN A 15 1.27 -20.05 -7.20
CA ASN A 15 1.65 -21.47 -7.25
C ASN A 15 2.35 -21.90 -5.95
N LYS A 16 3.22 -21.04 -5.42
CA LYS A 16 3.91 -21.26 -4.13
C LYS A 16 2.93 -21.24 -2.94
N HIS A 17 1.82 -20.53 -3.07
CA HIS A 17 0.85 -20.33 -2.00
C HIS A 17 -0.57 -20.72 -2.47
N PRO A 18 -0.86 -22.02 -2.59
CA PRO A 18 -2.14 -22.52 -3.14
C PRO A 18 -3.35 -22.15 -2.28
N ASP A 19 -3.17 -21.94 -0.98
CA ASP A 19 -4.26 -21.65 -0.03
C ASP A 19 -4.72 -20.18 -0.06
N ILE A 20 -4.02 -19.30 -0.77
CA ILE A 20 -4.42 -17.89 -0.91
C ILE A 20 -5.67 -17.79 -1.77
N THR A 21 -6.70 -17.13 -1.24
CA THR A 21 -7.94 -16.81 -1.97
C THR A 21 -7.94 -15.42 -2.58
N GLY A 22 -7.03 -14.54 -2.15
CA GLY A 22 -6.94 -13.18 -2.66
C GLY A 22 -5.67 -12.45 -2.23
N ILE A 23 -5.42 -11.34 -2.90
CA ILE A 23 -4.30 -10.44 -2.68
C ILE A 23 -4.85 -9.07 -2.31
N ASP A 24 -4.39 -8.49 -1.21
CA ASP A 24 -4.69 -7.11 -0.85
C ASP A 24 -3.76 -6.18 -1.64
N MET A 25 -4.32 -5.44 -2.58
CA MET A 25 -3.63 -4.37 -3.28
C MET A 25 -3.65 -3.12 -2.42
N LEU A 26 -2.49 -2.57 -2.10
CA LEU A 26 -2.30 -1.46 -1.18
C LEU A 26 -1.68 -0.27 -1.90
N VAL A 27 -2.31 0.88 -1.78
CA VAL A 27 -1.78 2.18 -2.21
C VAL A 27 -1.61 3.07 -0.97
N PRO A 28 -0.42 3.65 -0.71
CA PRO A 28 -0.25 4.59 0.40
C PRO A 28 -0.86 5.94 0.02
N ASP A 29 -1.74 6.48 0.86
CA ASP A 29 -2.26 7.84 0.69
C ASP A 29 -1.26 8.91 1.17
N ALA A 30 -1.62 10.18 1.05
CA ALA A 30 -0.78 11.31 1.46
C ALA A 30 -0.48 11.34 2.97
N ASN A 31 -1.26 10.64 3.79
CA ASN A 31 -1.08 10.51 5.24
C ASN A 31 -0.28 9.24 5.62
N GLY A 32 0.18 8.44 4.64
CA GLY A 32 0.84 7.17 4.87
C GLY A 32 -0.11 6.02 5.24
N VAL A 33 -1.43 6.21 5.13
CA VAL A 33 -2.41 5.16 5.36
C VAL A 33 -2.54 4.32 4.10
N PHE A 34 -2.43 2.99 4.25
CA PHE A 34 -2.67 2.08 3.14
C PHE A 34 -4.16 1.95 2.85
N ARG A 35 -4.54 2.31 1.63
CA ARG A 35 -5.87 2.13 1.04
C ARG A 35 -5.80 1.02 -0.01
N GLY A 36 -6.92 0.52 -0.46
CA GLY A 36 -6.90 -0.45 -1.55
C GLY A 36 -8.11 -1.36 -1.64
N LYS A 37 -7.92 -2.44 -2.37
CA LYS A 37 -8.96 -3.45 -2.61
C LYS A 37 -8.38 -4.85 -2.46
N ARG A 38 -9.22 -5.79 -2.02
CA ARG A 38 -8.92 -7.21 -2.12
C ARG A 38 -9.24 -7.71 -3.52
N ILE A 39 -8.26 -8.30 -4.16
CA ILE A 39 -8.35 -8.86 -5.51
C ILE A 39 -8.41 -10.38 -5.37
N GLY A 40 -9.45 -10.99 -5.93
CA GLY A 40 -9.60 -12.44 -5.91
C GLY A 40 -8.47 -13.13 -6.68
N ARG A 41 -8.10 -14.35 -6.25
CA ARG A 41 -7.05 -15.17 -6.87
C ARG A 41 -7.20 -15.25 -8.39
N GLU A 42 -8.43 -15.50 -8.88
CA GLU A 42 -8.73 -15.69 -10.29
C GLU A 42 -8.49 -14.43 -11.14
N THR A 43 -8.54 -13.26 -10.52
CA THR A 43 -8.39 -11.96 -11.20
C THR A 43 -7.08 -11.27 -10.86
N ALA A 44 -6.18 -11.93 -10.12
CA ALA A 44 -4.93 -11.33 -9.66
C ALA A 44 -4.01 -10.88 -10.80
N HIS A 45 -4.07 -11.52 -11.97
CA HIS A 45 -3.32 -11.13 -13.18
C HIS A 45 -3.58 -9.66 -13.57
N LYS A 46 -4.76 -9.11 -13.27
CA LYS A 46 -5.10 -7.70 -13.55
C LYS A 46 -4.19 -6.70 -12.84
N LEU A 47 -3.51 -7.10 -11.76
CA LEU A 47 -2.50 -6.27 -11.11
C LEU A 47 -1.30 -5.95 -12.01
N ALA A 48 -1.08 -6.76 -13.06
CA ALA A 48 0.00 -6.59 -14.03
C ALA A 48 -0.52 -6.10 -15.40
N ASP A 49 -1.65 -6.63 -15.86
CA ASP A 49 -2.15 -6.42 -17.24
C ASP A 49 -2.90 -5.10 -17.39
N ASP A 50 -4.11 -5.03 -16.82
CA ASP A 50 -5.05 -3.93 -17.02
C ASP A 50 -4.97 -2.88 -15.91
N GLY A 51 -4.35 -3.23 -14.79
CA GLY A 51 -4.42 -2.48 -13.54
C GLY A 51 -5.80 -2.60 -12.86
N ILE A 52 -5.83 -2.23 -11.61
CA ILE A 52 -7.06 -2.16 -10.82
C ILE A 52 -7.51 -0.71 -10.72
N ARG A 53 -8.72 -0.41 -11.15
CA ARG A 53 -9.24 0.94 -11.14
C ARG A 53 -9.61 1.39 -9.71
N LEU A 54 -9.10 2.56 -9.34
CA LEU A 54 -9.44 3.29 -8.12
C LEU A 54 -9.66 4.76 -8.48
N PRO A 55 -10.62 5.44 -7.81
CA PRO A 55 -10.73 6.89 -7.93
C PRO A 55 -9.44 7.53 -7.40
N PHE A 56 -8.93 8.53 -8.10
CA PHE A 56 -7.65 9.14 -7.71
C PHE A 56 -7.74 9.88 -6.38
N SER A 57 -8.94 10.29 -5.94
CA SER A 57 -9.19 10.83 -4.61
C SER A 57 -8.77 9.90 -3.48
N THR A 58 -8.65 8.59 -3.75
CA THR A 58 -8.13 7.60 -2.79
C THR A 58 -6.79 8.02 -2.17
N TYR A 59 -5.93 8.71 -2.92
CA TYR A 59 -4.65 9.23 -2.43
C TYR A 59 -4.77 10.52 -1.61
N LEU A 60 -5.91 11.21 -1.70
CA LEU A 60 -6.14 12.54 -1.16
C LEU A 60 -7.14 12.55 0.02
N LEU A 61 -7.49 11.38 0.52
CA LEU A 61 -8.34 11.24 1.69
C LEU A 61 -7.65 11.80 2.94
N ASP A 62 -8.43 12.30 3.88
CA ASP A 62 -7.93 12.63 5.21
C ASP A 62 -7.63 11.37 6.06
N THR A 63 -7.10 11.55 7.25
CA THR A 63 -6.77 10.43 8.16
C THR A 63 -7.98 9.60 8.59
N THR A 64 -9.19 10.16 8.48
CA THR A 64 -10.45 9.46 8.79
C THR A 64 -11.06 8.75 7.59
N GLY A 65 -10.47 8.93 6.40
CA GLY A 65 -10.94 8.35 5.15
C GLY A 65 -12.03 9.16 4.44
N GLN A 66 -12.16 10.46 4.79
CA GLN A 66 -13.09 11.37 4.13
C GLN A 66 -12.40 12.17 3.03
N ASN A 67 -13.15 12.57 2.01
CA ASN A 67 -12.64 13.44 0.96
C ASN A 67 -12.24 14.81 1.53
N CYS A 68 -11.06 15.27 1.14
CA CYS A 68 -10.59 16.61 1.49
C CYS A 68 -11.37 17.65 0.66
N THR A 69 -12.23 18.43 1.32
CA THR A 69 -13.10 19.43 0.66
C THR A 69 -12.39 20.74 0.32
N THR A 70 -11.15 20.93 0.78
CA THR A 70 -10.37 22.16 0.54
C THR A 70 -9.58 22.12 -0.76
N ILE A 71 -9.55 20.97 -1.43
CA ILE A 71 -8.90 20.79 -2.73
C ILE A 71 -9.95 20.50 -3.80
N PRO A 72 -9.71 20.90 -5.07
CA PRO A 72 -10.71 20.76 -6.14
C PRO A 72 -10.81 19.32 -6.69
N TYR A 73 -10.05 18.38 -6.15
CA TYR A 73 -9.97 17.01 -6.63
C TYR A 73 -10.96 16.08 -5.90
N GLY A 74 -11.54 15.14 -6.65
CA GLY A 74 -12.44 14.12 -6.13
C GLY A 74 -13.90 14.56 -6.03
N SER A 75 -14.19 15.82 -5.75
CA SER A 75 -15.57 16.32 -5.60
C SER A 75 -16.04 17.22 -6.75
N GLN A 76 -15.12 17.88 -7.46
CA GLN A 76 -15.45 18.87 -8.49
C GLN A 76 -15.12 18.42 -9.92
N ASP A 77 -14.36 17.37 -10.07
CA ASP A 77 -13.83 16.86 -11.34
C ASP A 77 -14.41 15.49 -11.77
N GLY A 78 -15.42 15.01 -11.02
CA GLY A 78 -16.06 13.73 -11.29
C GLY A 78 -15.28 12.52 -10.79
N ASP A 79 -14.17 12.73 -10.06
CA ASP A 79 -13.35 11.69 -9.41
C ASP A 79 -13.02 10.51 -10.34
N PRO A 80 -12.30 10.75 -11.44
CA PRO A 80 -12.04 9.73 -12.43
C PRO A 80 -11.22 8.56 -11.84
N ASP A 81 -11.52 7.36 -12.28
CA ASP A 81 -10.78 6.15 -11.93
C ASP A 81 -9.51 6.03 -12.77
N TYR A 82 -8.37 5.87 -12.11
CA TYR A 82 -7.09 5.57 -12.74
C TYR A 82 -6.62 4.15 -12.44
N ALA A 83 -5.71 3.63 -13.26
CA ALA A 83 -5.21 2.27 -13.16
C ALA A 83 -4.08 2.14 -12.13
N CYS A 84 -4.26 1.27 -11.13
CA CYS A 84 -3.23 0.92 -10.16
C CYS A 84 -2.58 -0.41 -10.55
N PHE A 85 -1.25 -0.40 -10.71
CA PHE A 85 -0.45 -1.58 -11.03
C PHE A 85 0.41 -1.98 -9.83
N GLY A 86 0.52 -3.29 -9.59
CA GLY A 86 1.42 -3.80 -8.55
C GLY A 86 2.88 -3.45 -8.84
N ILE A 87 3.65 -3.26 -7.78
CA ILE A 87 5.09 -3.01 -7.85
C ILE A 87 5.83 -4.32 -7.67
N SER A 88 6.69 -4.67 -8.63
CA SER A 88 7.53 -5.87 -8.59
C SER A 88 8.39 -5.92 -7.33
N GLY A 89 8.51 -7.11 -6.74
CA GLY A 89 9.25 -7.34 -5.50
C GLY A 89 8.51 -6.97 -4.22
N THR A 90 7.23 -6.50 -4.30
CA THR A 90 6.44 -6.17 -3.11
C THR A 90 5.32 -7.16 -2.80
N LEU A 91 5.12 -8.15 -3.68
CA LEU A 91 4.11 -9.20 -3.48
C LEU A 91 4.62 -10.21 -2.45
N GLN A 92 3.93 -10.32 -1.32
CA GLN A 92 4.31 -11.20 -0.21
C GLN A 92 3.12 -11.66 0.62
N MET A 93 3.36 -12.66 1.45
CA MET A 93 2.36 -13.14 2.44
C MET A 93 2.16 -12.12 3.55
N VAL A 94 0.94 -12.05 4.07
CA VAL A 94 0.59 -11.28 5.28
C VAL A 94 0.65 -12.23 6.49
N PRO A 95 1.74 -12.24 7.28
CA PRO A 95 1.93 -13.25 8.33
C PRO A 95 0.97 -13.12 9.52
N TRP A 96 0.36 -11.94 9.71
CA TRP A 96 -0.61 -11.70 10.80
C TRP A 96 -2.07 -11.86 10.38
N ALA A 97 -2.34 -12.18 9.12
CA ALA A 97 -3.70 -12.34 8.64
C ALA A 97 -4.33 -13.64 9.20
N ALA A 98 -5.60 -13.56 9.60
CA ALA A 98 -6.34 -14.72 10.12
C ALA A 98 -6.57 -15.83 9.06
N ARG A 99 -6.46 -15.48 7.78
CA ARG A 99 -6.53 -16.40 6.62
C ARG A 99 -5.35 -16.17 5.72
N PRO A 100 -4.85 -17.20 5.00
CA PRO A 100 -3.79 -17.00 4.01
C PRO A 100 -4.14 -15.88 3.03
N THR A 101 -3.38 -14.80 3.08
CA THR A 101 -3.61 -13.59 2.31
C THR A 101 -2.29 -13.09 1.76
N GLY A 102 -2.25 -12.76 0.46
CA GLY A 102 -1.16 -12.02 -0.15
C GLY A 102 -1.38 -10.52 -0.02
N GLN A 103 -0.33 -9.74 -0.10
CA GLN A 103 -0.40 -8.29 -0.27
C GLN A 103 0.60 -7.82 -1.31
N VAL A 104 0.28 -6.75 -2.00
CA VAL A 104 1.15 -6.09 -2.97
C VAL A 104 1.00 -4.58 -2.86
N ILE A 105 2.10 -3.83 -2.89
CA ILE A 105 2.05 -2.38 -3.01
C ILE A 105 1.80 -2.04 -4.47
N ALA A 106 0.92 -1.06 -4.72
CA ALA A 106 0.60 -0.58 -6.06
C ALA A 106 0.85 0.93 -6.18
N SER A 107 1.03 1.38 -7.40
CA SER A 107 1.10 2.79 -7.81
C SER A 107 0.08 3.06 -8.90
N MET A 108 -0.46 4.28 -8.91
CA MET A 108 -1.48 4.75 -9.84
C MET A 108 -0.88 5.43 -11.06
N PHE A 109 -1.54 5.23 -12.19
CA PHE A 109 -1.15 5.81 -13.48
C PHE A 109 -2.40 6.36 -14.18
N ASP A 110 -2.25 7.50 -14.85
CA ASP A 110 -3.28 8.06 -15.71
C ASP A 110 -3.52 7.21 -16.98
N ASP A 111 -4.48 7.60 -17.80
CA ASP A 111 -4.83 6.84 -19.02
C ASP A 111 -3.75 6.95 -20.12
N GLU A 112 -2.86 7.92 -20.04
CA GLU A 112 -1.66 8.05 -20.88
C GLU A 112 -0.49 7.20 -20.36
N GLY A 113 -0.62 6.57 -19.19
CA GLY A 113 0.39 5.74 -18.55
C GLY A 113 1.44 6.51 -17.77
N ASN A 114 1.23 7.80 -17.49
CA ASN A 114 2.09 8.59 -16.62
C ASN A 114 1.79 8.28 -15.15
N PRO A 115 2.80 8.28 -14.27
CA PRO A 115 2.56 8.17 -12.84
C PRO A 115 1.67 9.29 -12.33
N PHE A 116 0.68 8.95 -11.52
CA PHE A 116 -0.21 9.93 -10.90
C PHE A 116 0.59 10.91 -10.02
N PHE A 117 0.39 12.20 -10.22
CA PHE A 117 1.18 13.25 -9.54
C PHE A 117 1.02 13.24 -8.01
N GLY A 118 -0.12 12.81 -7.50
CA GLY A 118 -0.44 12.71 -6.07
C GLY A 118 -0.02 11.39 -5.41
N ASP A 119 0.60 10.45 -6.16
CA ASP A 119 1.11 9.22 -5.58
C ASP A 119 2.37 9.50 -4.74
N PRO A 120 2.37 9.30 -3.40
CA PRO A 120 3.51 9.60 -2.53
C PRO A 120 4.79 8.86 -2.95
N ARG A 121 4.69 7.67 -3.53
CA ARG A 121 5.84 6.93 -4.03
C ARG A 121 6.46 7.59 -5.26
N HIS A 122 5.61 8.15 -6.12
CA HIS A 122 6.08 8.93 -7.27
C HIS A 122 6.73 10.24 -6.82
N ILE A 123 6.11 10.94 -5.86
CA ILE A 123 6.64 12.17 -5.28
C ILE A 123 8.03 11.92 -4.66
N LEU A 124 8.16 10.87 -3.85
CA LEU A 124 9.45 10.51 -3.24
C LEU A 124 10.50 10.22 -4.32
N LYS A 125 10.16 9.43 -5.33
CA LYS A 125 11.08 9.12 -6.44
C LYS A 125 11.55 10.38 -7.15
N THR A 126 10.63 11.32 -7.43
CA THR A 126 10.95 12.60 -8.07
C THR A 126 11.86 13.46 -7.18
N ALA A 127 11.60 13.49 -5.87
CA ALA A 127 12.43 14.23 -4.92
C ALA A 127 13.85 13.64 -4.78
N MET A 128 13.99 12.32 -4.96
CA MET A 128 15.31 11.65 -4.91
C MET A 128 16.11 11.77 -6.22
N GLN A 129 15.46 12.09 -7.34
CA GLN A 129 16.11 12.10 -8.65
C GLN A 129 17.34 13.02 -8.70
N PRO A 130 17.31 14.27 -8.21
CA PRO A 130 18.48 15.15 -8.21
C PRO A 130 19.70 14.55 -7.46
N LEU A 131 19.49 13.83 -6.36
CA LEU A 131 20.57 13.15 -5.65
C LEU A 131 21.17 12.04 -6.49
N THR A 132 20.32 11.25 -7.14
CA THR A 132 20.74 10.15 -8.02
C THR A 132 21.53 10.70 -9.21
N ASP A 133 21.10 11.81 -9.81
CA ASP A 133 21.79 12.48 -10.93
C ASP A 133 23.19 13.01 -10.53
N MET A 134 23.37 13.32 -9.25
CA MET A 134 24.69 13.67 -8.66
C MET A 134 25.54 12.44 -8.31
N GLY A 135 25.08 11.22 -8.57
CA GLY A 135 25.74 9.96 -8.19
C GLY A 135 25.64 9.64 -6.70
N LEU A 136 24.72 10.27 -5.95
CA LEU A 136 24.49 10.04 -4.54
C LEU A 136 23.38 9.02 -4.33
N THR A 137 23.52 8.18 -3.31
CA THR A 137 22.48 7.25 -2.87
C THR A 137 21.95 7.71 -1.52
N PRO A 138 20.67 8.14 -1.43
CA PRO A 138 20.07 8.47 -0.14
C PRO A 138 19.90 7.20 0.70
N VAL A 139 20.31 7.29 1.96
CA VAL A 139 20.14 6.24 2.97
C VAL A 139 19.22 6.76 4.05
N VAL A 140 18.12 6.07 4.28
CA VAL A 140 17.07 6.47 5.24
C VAL A 140 16.81 5.31 6.18
N ALA A 141 16.68 5.59 7.46
CA ALA A 141 16.16 4.68 8.47
C ALA A 141 14.80 5.21 8.97
N VAL A 142 13.86 4.30 9.17
CA VAL A 142 12.57 4.61 9.79
C VAL A 142 12.63 4.21 11.25
N GLU A 143 12.38 5.16 12.17
CA GLU A 143 12.23 4.90 13.59
C GLU A 143 10.75 4.74 13.92
N LEU A 144 10.39 3.64 14.59
CA LEU A 144 9.04 3.34 15.03
C LEU A 144 9.00 3.34 16.56
N GLU A 145 8.25 4.28 17.13
CA GLU A 145 8.02 4.36 18.57
C GLU A 145 6.61 3.85 18.90
N PHE A 146 6.51 2.90 19.82
CA PHE A 146 5.24 2.33 20.22
C PHE A 146 5.30 1.76 21.63
N TYR A 147 4.13 1.61 22.26
CA TYR A 147 3.97 0.90 23.51
C TYR A 147 3.32 -0.45 23.27
N LEU A 148 3.87 -1.50 23.86
CA LEU A 148 3.21 -2.80 23.95
C LEU A 148 2.27 -2.78 25.16
N LEU A 149 0.98 -2.93 24.89
CA LEU A 149 -0.04 -2.97 25.91
C LEU A 149 -0.60 -4.37 26.05
N ASP A 150 -1.00 -4.75 27.27
CA ASP A 150 -1.74 -5.96 27.51
C ASP A 150 -3.14 -5.87 26.87
N LYS A 151 -3.70 -7.03 26.49
CA LYS A 151 -5.08 -7.10 26.02
C LYS A 151 -6.08 -6.82 27.12
N GLU A 152 -5.71 -7.14 28.36
CA GLU A 152 -6.53 -6.92 29.53
C GLU A 152 -6.31 -5.51 30.09
N LEU A 153 -7.41 -4.89 30.49
CA LEU A 153 -7.36 -3.61 31.16
C LEU A 153 -7.16 -3.82 32.66
N THR A 154 -6.60 -2.83 33.35
CA THR A 154 -6.60 -2.83 34.82
C THR A 154 -8.05 -2.87 35.36
N PRO A 155 -8.27 -3.24 36.64
CA PRO A 155 -9.61 -3.18 37.25
C PRO A 155 -10.29 -1.81 37.17
N GLY A 156 -9.51 -0.74 36.99
CA GLY A 156 -10.00 0.62 36.74
C GLY A 156 -10.21 0.97 35.27
N GLY A 157 -10.16 0.02 34.35
CA GLY A 157 -10.41 0.24 32.92
C GLY A 157 -9.26 0.93 32.16
N ARG A 158 -8.06 1.01 32.73
CA ARG A 158 -6.90 1.65 32.11
C ARG A 158 -6.02 0.63 31.38
N ALA A 159 -5.45 1.05 30.25
CA ALA A 159 -4.43 0.27 29.59
C ALA A 159 -3.21 0.04 30.52
N GLN A 160 -2.63 -1.15 30.47
CA GLN A 160 -1.43 -1.50 31.21
C GLN A 160 -0.34 -2.01 30.28
N GLN A 161 0.91 -1.88 30.70
CA GLN A 161 2.05 -2.36 29.95
C GLN A 161 2.00 -3.89 29.82
N ALA A 162 2.25 -4.40 28.63
CA ALA A 162 2.40 -5.83 28.42
C ALA A 162 3.57 -6.39 29.24
N THR A 163 3.34 -7.48 29.92
CA THR A 163 4.41 -8.20 30.63
C THR A 163 5.27 -8.93 29.59
N PRO A 164 6.58 -8.68 29.53
CA PRO A 164 7.43 -9.41 28.61
C PRO A 164 7.41 -10.90 28.95
N PRO A 165 7.42 -11.80 27.94
CA PRO A 165 7.55 -13.22 28.19
C PRO A 165 8.84 -13.48 28.96
N ARG A 166 8.75 -14.20 30.08
CA ARG A 166 9.95 -14.66 30.79
C ARG A 166 10.67 -15.63 29.85
N LEU A 167 11.87 -15.26 29.45
CA LEU A 167 12.77 -16.22 28.81
C LEU A 167 13.07 -17.30 29.83
N ALA A 168 12.63 -18.53 29.50
CA ALA A 168 12.92 -19.71 30.32
C ALA A 168 14.37 -20.12 30.17
#